data_958e44feeec0a67e40f659ae19499045
#
_entry.id   958e44feeec0a67e40f659ae19499045
#
_cell.length_a   1.000
_cell.length_b   1.000
_cell.length_c   1.000
_cell.angle_alpha   90.00
_cell.angle_beta   90.00
_cell.angle_gamma   90.00
#
_symmetry.space_group_name_H-M   'P 1'
#
loop_
_entity.id
_entity.type
_entity.pdbx_description
1 polymer ?
#
loop_
_entity_poly.entity_id
_entity_poly.type
_entity_poly.pdbx_seq_one_letter_code
_entity_poly.pdbx_strand_id
1 'polypeptide(L)'
;MITLTKLGRNVNAIRPYLKKYGGIFNDLTLGTRFMWGDEFGIEYAVVSDTLIMRETFSKHASFYYPLGENVAAAIDEIEKYCKNTGEGSLTFGCLTEEQAAELLKRYAGAKIKSYRDWCDYVYPAEQFLTYAGKKLSGQRNHVNKFKRLYNDYKVRFITKEDVPAVKAFLKEYEKENDVSGFAAEEEPRVYDLLDNMENLDQFGIFVTVGGKIVSVSVGEIVGETLFVHVEKGQIGRAHV
;
A
#
# COMPACT_ATOMS: atom_id res chain seq x y z
N MET A 1 -11.74 -1.85 -28.42
CA MET A 1 -11.91 -0.75 -27.44
C MET A 1 -12.16 -1.38 -26.08
N ILE A 2 -11.37 -1.03 -25.10
CA ILE A 2 -11.52 -1.55 -23.73
C ILE A 2 -12.78 -0.98 -23.06
N THR A 3 -13.37 -1.80 -22.19
CA THR A 3 -14.40 -1.38 -21.23
C THR A 3 -13.79 -1.50 -19.84
N LEU A 4 -13.70 -0.37 -19.14
CA LEU A 4 -13.22 -0.34 -17.77
C LEU A 4 -14.34 -0.75 -16.80
N THR A 5 -14.01 -1.59 -15.85
CA THR A 5 -14.91 -2.09 -14.81
C THR A 5 -14.44 -1.57 -13.46
N LYS A 6 -15.36 -1.09 -12.62
CA LYS A 6 -15.00 -0.70 -11.25
C LYS A 6 -14.42 -1.89 -10.49
N LEU A 7 -13.32 -1.65 -9.79
CA LEU A 7 -12.67 -2.68 -8.99
C LEU A 7 -13.53 -3.05 -7.78
N GLY A 8 -14.05 -2.06 -7.06
CA GLY A 8 -14.72 -2.27 -5.80
C GLY A 8 -13.81 -3.03 -4.82
N ARG A 9 -14.41 -3.90 -4.02
CA ARG A 9 -13.68 -4.78 -3.09
C ARG A 9 -13.25 -6.11 -3.71
N ASN A 10 -13.60 -6.37 -4.96
CA ASN A 10 -13.24 -7.61 -5.65
C ASN A 10 -11.85 -7.54 -6.28
N VAL A 11 -10.83 -7.52 -5.45
CA VAL A 11 -9.42 -7.47 -5.90
C VAL A 11 -8.91 -8.78 -6.51
N ASN A 12 -9.73 -9.85 -6.51
CA ASN A 12 -9.30 -11.14 -7.03
C ASN A 12 -9.02 -11.11 -8.54
N ALA A 13 -9.72 -10.27 -9.30
CA ALA A 13 -9.53 -10.13 -10.74
C ALA A 13 -8.15 -9.55 -11.10
N ILE A 14 -7.57 -8.71 -10.24
CA ILE A 14 -6.27 -8.07 -10.45
C ILE A 14 -5.12 -8.76 -9.70
N ARG A 15 -5.43 -9.62 -8.72
CA ARG A 15 -4.46 -10.33 -7.87
C ARG A 15 -3.29 -10.98 -8.63
N PRO A 16 -3.52 -11.77 -9.72
CA PRO A 16 -2.41 -12.43 -10.42
C PRO A 16 -1.39 -11.45 -10.97
N TYR A 17 -1.88 -10.29 -11.45
CA TYR A 17 -1.04 -9.24 -12.03
C TYR A 17 -0.25 -8.50 -10.95
N LEU A 18 -0.91 -8.11 -9.85
CA LEU A 18 -0.23 -7.44 -8.73
C LEU A 18 0.86 -8.33 -8.14
N LYS A 19 0.58 -9.61 -7.91
CA LYS A 19 1.56 -10.56 -7.39
C LYS A 19 2.78 -10.74 -8.31
N LYS A 20 2.57 -10.76 -9.62
CA LYS A 20 3.64 -11.02 -10.60
C LYS A 20 4.38 -9.75 -11.02
N TYR A 21 3.69 -8.61 -11.11
CA TYR A 21 4.20 -7.40 -11.75
C TYR A 21 4.10 -6.14 -10.87
N GLY A 22 3.54 -6.22 -9.66
CA GLY A 22 3.28 -5.05 -8.80
C GLY A 22 4.54 -4.28 -8.39
N GLY A 23 5.68 -4.96 -8.33
CA GLY A 23 6.97 -4.30 -8.09
C GLY A 23 7.08 -3.73 -6.68
N ILE A 24 7.56 -2.48 -6.58
CA ILE A 24 7.90 -1.81 -5.31
C ILE A 24 6.92 -0.70 -4.91
N PHE A 25 5.81 -0.54 -5.61
CA PHE A 25 4.83 0.50 -5.30
C PHE A 25 3.76 -0.02 -4.34
N ASN A 26 3.54 0.70 -3.24
CA ASN A 26 2.47 0.38 -2.30
C ASN A 26 1.09 0.41 -2.96
N ASP A 27 0.89 1.30 -3.93
CA ASP A 27 -0.33 1.37 -4.74
C ASP A 27 -0.62 0.11 -5.56
N LEU A 28 0.36 -0.74 -5.79
CA LEU A 28 0.22 -1.98 -6.55
C LEU A 28 0.20 -3.22 -5.66
N THR A 29 -0.35 -3.07 -4.44
CA THR A 29 -0.54 -4.16 -3.47
C THR A 29 -2.03 -4.50 -3.30
N LEU A 30 -2.33 -5.72 -2.86
CA LEU A 30 -3.73 -6.15 -2.65
C LEU A 30 -4.38 -5.39 -1.50
N GLY A 31 -3.64 -5.21 -0.40
CA GLY A 31 -4.14 -4.50 0.77
C GLY A 31 -4.52 -3.07 0.44
N THR A 32 -3.64 -2.32 -0.24
CA THR A 32 -3.93 -0.94 -0.64
C THR A 32 -5.12 -0.86 -1.61
N ARG A 33 -5.18 -1.74 -2.61
CA ARG A 33 -6.32 -1.76 -3.55
C ARG A 33 -7.64 -2.13 -2.88
N PHE A 34 -7.62 -3.03 -1.90
CA PHE A 34 -8.82 -3.38 -1.13
C PHE A 34 -9.27 -2.24 -0.22
N MET A 35 -8.35 -1.60 0.48
CA MET A 35 -8.66 -0.52 1.41
C MET A 35 -9.14 0.76 0.70
N TRP A 36 -8.49 1.12 -0.41
CA TRP A 36 -8.62 2.44 -1.01
C TRP A 36 -9.18 2.45 -2.44
N GLY A 37 -9.44 1.27 -3.02
CA GLY A 37 -9.87 1.15 -4.42
C GLY A 37 -11.16 1.92 -4.74
N ASP A 38 -12.12 1.94 -3.83
CA ASP A 38 -13.35 2.69 -4.01
C ASP A 38 -13.12 4.21 -3.90
N GLU A 39 -12.31 4.65 -2.93
CA GLU A 39 -12.00 6.06 -2.70
C GLU A 39 -11.25 6.67 -3.88
N PHE A 40 -10.25 5.95 -4.41
CA PHE A 40 -9.52 6.37 -5.59
C PHE A 40 -10.25 6.10 -6.90
N GLY A 41 -11.46 5.53 -6.84
CA GLY A 41 -12.27 5.24 -8.02
C GLY A 41 -11.54 4.32 -9.01
N ILE A 42 -10.92 3.25 -8.51
CA ILE A 42 -10.14 2.35 -9.33
C ILE A 42 -11.04 1.57 -10.27
N GLU A 43 -10.71 1.64 -11.55
CA GLU A 43 -11.28 0.86 -12.64
C GLU A 43 -10.18 0.01 -13.29
N TYR A 44 -10.56 -1.12 -13.87
CA TYR A 44 -9.62 -2.01 -14.55
C TYR A 44 -10.18 -2.65 -15.80
N ALA A 45 -9.29 -3.09 -16.67
CA ALA A 45 -9.55 -4.01 -17.77
C ALA A 45 -8.35 -4.95 -17.96
N VAL A 46 -8.57 -6.07 -18.60
CA VAL A 46 -7.49 -6.98 -18.99
C VAL A 46 -7.50 -7.12 -20.52
N VAL A 47 -6.36 -6.90 -21.13
CA VAL A 47 -6.16 -6.99 -22.60
C VAL A 47 -4.92 -7.82 -22.88
N SER A 48 -5.08 -8.91 -23.63
CA SER A 48 -3.95 -9.78 -23.99
C SER A 48 -3.06 -10.13 -22.79
N ASP A 49 -3.67 -10.62 -21.72
CA ASP A 49 -3.02 -10.97 -20.44
C ASP A 49 -2.23 -9.83 -19.79
N THR A 50 -2.65 -8.60 -20.05
CA THR A 50 -2.07 -7.40 -19.43
C THR A 50 -3.15 -6.59 -18.73
N LEU A 51 -2.94 -6.29 -17.47
CA LEU A 51 -3.84 -5.49 -16.65
C LEU A 51 -3.64 -4.00 -16.92
N ILE A 52 -4.72 -3.34 -17.24
CA ILE A 52 -4.85 -1.88 -17.28
C ILE A 52 -5.61 -1.46 -16.03
N MET A 53 -5.06 -0.53 -15.26
CA MET A 53 -5.78 0.12 -14.15
C MET A 53 -5.81 1.64 -14.36
N ARG A 54 -6.92 2.25 -13.98
CA ARG A 54 -7.17 3.68 -14.03
C ARG A 54 -7.70 4.15 -12.69
N GLU A 55 -7.23 5.27 -12.22
CA GLU A 55 -7.79 5.94 -11.04
C GLU A 55 -8.50 7.25 -11.42
N THR A 56 -9.48 7.63 -10.61
CA THR A 56 -10.30 8.83 -10.82
C THR A 56 -10.41 9.70 -9.57
N PHE A 57 -9.46 9.59 -8.66
CA PHE A 57 -9.46 10.27 -7.36
C PHE A 57 -9.50 11.80 -7.48
N SER A 58 -8.86 12.37 -8.44
CA SER A 58 -8.92 13.80 -8.70
C SER A 58 -9.76 14.08 -9.95
N LYS A 59 -10.00 15.36 -10.27
CA LYS A 59 -10.64 15.74 -11.53
C LYS A 59 -9.88 15.27 -12.78
N HIS A 60 -8.70 14.70 -12.59
CA HIS A 60 -7.83 14.17 -13.64
C HIS A 60 -7.67 12.66 -13.45
N ALA A 61 -8.19 11.91 -14.40
CA ALA A 61 -7.95 10.47 -14.44
C ALA A 61 -6.50 10.18 -14.80
N SER A 62 -5.92 9.16 -14.16
CA SER A 62 -4.60 8.66 -14.52
C SER A 62 -4.60 7.14 -14.63
N PHE A 63 -3.76 6.62 -15.53
CA PHE A 63 -3.54 5.21 -15.68
C PHE A 63 -2.26 4.80 -14.94
N TYR A 64 -2.28 3.61 -14.35
CA TYR A 64 -1.06 2.95 -13.93
C TYR A 64 -0.33 2.40 -15.15
N TYR A 65 0.99 2.26 -15.06
CA TYR A 65 1.72 1.54 -16.10
C TYR A 65 1.16 0.11 -16.22
N PRO A 66 0.82 -0.37 -17.41
CA PRO A 66 0.16 -1.67 -17.58
C PRO A 66 1.00 -2.82 -17.02
N LEU A 67 0.36 -3.76 -16.34
CA LEU A 67 1.01 -4.88 -15.68
C LEU A 67 0.79 -6.18 -16.47
N GLY A 68 1.78 -6.64 -17.18
CA GLY A 68 1.69 -7.84 -18.01
C GLY A 68 2.78 -7.94 -19.06
N GLU A 69 2.62 -8.88 -19.98
CA GLU A 69 3.63 -9.14 -21.02
C GLU A 69 3.43 -8.31 -22.29
N ASN A 70 2.19 -7.82 -22.52
CA ASN A 70 1.81 -7.10 -23.73
C ASN A 70 1.57 -5.60 -23.46
N VAL A 71 2.50 -4.95 -22.75
CA VAL A 71 2.40 -3.56 -22.31
C VAL A 71 2.14 -2.60 -23.47
N ALA A 72 2.84 -2.76 -24.59
CA ALA A 72 2.67 -1.89 -25.76
C ALA A 72 1.24 -1.94 -26.33
N ALA A 73 0.67 -3.14 -26.46
CA ALA A 73 -0.71 -3.32 -26.92
C ALA A 73 -1.73 -2.74 -25.90
N ALA A 74 -1.46 -2.88 -24.62
CA ALA A 74 -2.30 -2.28 -23.56
C ALA A 74 -2.28 -0.75 -23.63
N ILE A 75 -1.12 -0.15 -23.87
CA ILE A 75 -0.99 1.31 -24.05
C ILE A 75 -1.75 1.77 -25.32
N ASP A 76 -1.69 1.01 -26.43
CA ASP A 76 -2.48 1.30 -27.63
C ASP A 76 -3.99 1.33 -27.34
N GLU A 77 -4.46 0.40 -26.51
CA GLU A 77 -5.88 0.37 -26.11
C GLU A 77 -6.25 1.52 -25.16
N ILE A 78 -5.35 1.94 -24.27
CA ILE A 78 -5.53 3.14 -23.43
C ILE A 78 -5.65 4.39 -24.32
N GLU A 79 -4.79 4.56 -25.33
CA GLU A 79 -4.86 5.69 -26.25
C GLU A 79 -6.19 5.74 -27.03
N LYS A 80 -6.64 4.58 -27.52
CA LYS A 80 -7.95 4.47 -28.20
C LYS A 80 -9.08 4.82 -27.25
N TYR A 81 -9.01 4.36 -26.00
CA TYR A 81 -9.99 4.68 -24.98
C TYR A 81 -10.05 6.20 -24.73
N CYS A 82 -8.92 6.84 -24.43
CA CYS A 82 -8.87 8.28 -24.17
C CYS A 82 -9.39 9.10 -25.36
N LYS A 83 -9.02 8.71 -26.60
CA LYS A 83 -9.51 9.37 -27.80
C LYS A 83 -11.02 9.29 -27.96
N ASN A 84 -11.61 8.14 -27.64
CA ASN A 84 -13.05 7.89 -27.81
C ASN A 84 -13.90 8.50 -26.68
N THR A 85 -13.35 8.60 -25.47
CA THR A 85 -14.06 9.19 -24.31
C THR A 85 -13.87 10.70 -24.21
N GLY A 86 -12.97 11.27 -25.03
CA GLY A 86 -12.68 12.71 -24.98
C GLY A 86 -11.85 13.12 -23.76
N GLU A 87 -11.12 12.17 -23.14
CA GLU A 87 -10.18 12.51 -22.07
C GLU A 87 -9.07 13.43 -22.61
N GLY A 88 -8.98 14.64 -22.07
CA GLY A 88 -8.17 15.71 -22.67
C GLY A 88 -6.66 15.52 -22.59
N SER A 89 -6.15 14.68 -21.66
CA SER A 89 -4.73 14.37 -21.55
C SER A 89 -4.51 12.96 -21.01
N LEU A 90 -3.61 12.23 -21.67
CA LEU A 90 -3.16 10.94 -21.18
C LEU A 90 -2.13 11.15 -20.07
N THR A 91 -2.42 10.61 -18.90
CA THR A 91 -1.55 10.67 -17.72
C THR A 91 -1.27 9.26 -17.21
N PHE A 92 -0.01 8.99 -16.92
CA PHE A 92 0.42 7.78 -16.23
C PHE A 92 0.98 8.15 -14.85
N GLY A 93 0.59 7.41 -13.81
CA GLY A 93 1.05 7.54 -12.44
C GLY A 93 1.86 6.34 -11.96
N CYS A 94 2.54 6.48 -10.82
CA CYS A 94 3.30 5.41 -10.17
C CYS A 94 4.31 4.74 -11.11
N LEU A 95 5.24 5.53 -11.66
CA LEU A 95 6.22 5.07 -12.65
C LEU A 95 7.60 4.90 -12.03
N THR A 96 8.29 3.82 -12.39
CA THR A 96 9.75 3.76 -12.22
C THR A 96 10.45 4.68 -13.22
N GLU A 97 11.74 4.95 -12.99
CA GLU A 97 12.53 5.74 -13.94
C GLU A 97 12.61 5.08 -15.33
N GLU A 98 12.69 3.75 -15.37
CA GLU A 98 12.74 2.97 -16.62
C GLU A 98 11.39 3.09 -17.38
N GLN A 99 10.28 2.92 -16.68
CA GLN A 99 8.93 3.06 -17.27
C GLN A 99 8.70 4.49 -17.78
N ALA A 100 9.12 5.48 -17.01
CA ALA A 100 9.05 6.87 -17.44
C ALA A 100 9.90 7.14 -18.69
N ALA A 101 11.12 6.58 -18.76
CA ALA A 101 12.00 6.72 -19.91
C ALA A 101 11.41 6.02 -21.16
N GLU A 102 10.74 4.88 -20.98
CA GLU A 102 10.03 4.19 -22.07
C GLU A 102 8.87 5.03 -22.63
N LEU A 103 8.04 5.58 -21.74
CA LEU A 103 6.93 6.46 -22.13
C LEU A 103 7.42 7.74 -22.82
N LEU A 104 8.54 8.32 -22.40
CA LEU A 104 9.13 9.48 -23.07
C LEU A 104 9.62 9.18 -24.49
N LYS A 105 10.08 7.96 -24.76
CA LYS A 105 10.43 7.55 -26.15
C LYS A 105 9.18 7.46 -27.03
N ARG A 106 8.06 7.06 -26.46
CA ARG A 106 6.78 6.95 -27.17
C ARG A 106 6.11 8.31 -27.36
N TYR A 107 6.17 9.18 -26.36
CA TYR A 107 5.47 10.47 -26.34
C TYR A 107 6.46 11.64 -26.34
N ALA A 108 6.83 12.10 -27.51
CA ALA A 108 7.69 13.29 -27.66
C ALA A 108 6.96 14.52 -27.07
N GLY A 109 7.57 15.15 -26.08
CA GLY A 109 6.99 16.32 -25.40
C GLY A 109 6.16 16.01 -24.15
N ALA A 110 6.05 14.74 -23.74
CA ALA A 110 5.48 14.41 -22.43
C ALA A 110 6.31 15.05 -21.29
N LYS A 111 5.62 15.38 -20.20
CA LYS A 111 6.24 16.01 -19.04
C LYS A 111 6.21 15.07 -17.85
N ILE A 112 7.34 14.88 -17.20
CA ILE A 112 7.43 14.17 -15.92
C ILE A 112 7.23 15.16 -14.78
N LYS A 113 6.43 14.74 -13.79
CA LYS A 113 6.26 15.44 -12.51
C LYS A 113 6.52 14.44 -11.39
N SER A 114 7.22 14.86 -10.36
CA SER A 114 7.41 14.10 -9.14
C SER A 114 6.93 14.91 -7.94
N TYR A 115 6.19 14.27 -7.07
CA TYR A 115 5.67 14.88 -5.86
C TYR A 115 6.19 14.12 -4.64
N ARG A 116 6.93 14.81 -3.77
CA ARG A 116 7.53 14.19 -2.59
C ARG A 116 6.51 13.53 -1.67
N ASP A 117 5.33 14.12 -1.55
CA ASP A 117 4.26 13.67 -0.66
C ASP A 117 3.62 12.35 -1.13
N TRP A 118 3.90 11.94 -2.39
CA TRP A 118 3.42 10.69 -2.99
C TRP A 118 4.50 9.62 -3.10
N CYS A 119 5.65 9.84 -2.48
CA CYS A 119 6.74 8.88 -2.53
C CYS A 119 6.66 7.88 -1.38
N ASP A 120 6.78 6.60 -1.69
CA ASP A 120 6.94 5.55 -0.68
C ASP A 120 8.30 5.66 0.03
N TYR A 121 8.33 5.27 1.30
CA TYR A 121 9.56 5.11 2.06
C TYR A 121 10.08 3.70 1.91
N VAL A 122 11.22 3.55 1.24
CA VAL A 122 11.84 2.25 0.99
C VAL A 122 13.10 2.10 1.84
N TYR A 123 13.20 0.99 2.55
CA TYR A 123 14.31 0.68 3.44
C TYR A 123 14.87 -0.72 3.16
N PRO A 124 16.18 -0.92 3.09
CA PRO A 124 16.77 -2.25 3.09
C PRO A 124 16.40 -3.03 4.36
N ALA A 125 15.93 -4.26 4.22
CA ALA A 125 15.48 -5.09 5.34
C ALA A 125 16.57 -5.31 6.41
N GLU A 126 17.84 -5.41 6.00
CA GLU A 126 18.99 -5.56 6.90
C GLU A 126 19.10 -4.46 7.94
N GLN A 127 18.62 -3.25 7.62
CA GLN A 127 18.62 -2.13 8.57
C GLN A 127 17.75 -2.42 9.80
N PHE A 128 16.66 -3.15 9.64
CA PHE A 128 15.74 -3.50 10.72
C PHE A 128 16.18 -4.74 11.51
N LEU A 129 16.99 -5.61 10.93
CA LEU A 129 17.46 -6.81 11.61
C LEU A 129 18.43 -6.49 12.76
N THR A 130 19.29 -5.51 12.58
CA THR A 130 20.39 -5.25 13.52
C THR A 130 20.46 -3.79 13.99
N TYR A 131 19.88 -2.86 13.26
CA TYR A 131 20.08 -1.41 13.42
C TYR A 131 21.56 -1.05 13.51
N ALA A 132 22.40 -1.70 12.69
CA ALA A 132 23.84 -1.53 12.71
C ALA A 132 24.27 -0.13 12.27
N GLY A 133 25.45 0.29 12.72
CA GLY A 133 26.09 1.55 12.35
C GLY A 133 25.63 2.76 13.18
N LYS A 134 26.36 3.87 12.99
CA LYS A 134 26.16 5.13 13.75
C LYS A 134 24.83 5.81 13.38
N LYS A 135 24.45 5.75 12.13
CA LYS A 135 23.20 6.39 11.61
C LYS A 135 21.94 5.82 12.29
N LEU A 136 21.93 4.53 12.63
CA LEU A 136 20.79 3.84 13.24
C LEU A 136 20.93 3.65 14.76
N SER A 137 21.89 4.32 15.39
CA SER A 137 22.13 4.20 16.85
C SER A 137 20.94 4.66 17.70
N GLY A 138 20.21 5.67 17.23
CA GLY A 138 18.99 6.15 17.89
C GLY A 138 17.92 5.06 17.94
N GLN A 139 17.59 4.47 16.80
CA GLN A 139 16.58 3.40 16.69
C GLN A 139 16.99 2.19 17.54
N ARG A 140 18.25 1.76 17.46
CA ARG A 140 18.78 0.68 18.30
C ARG A 140 18.63 1.00 19.79
N ASN A 141 18.92 2.22 20.22
CA ASN A 141 18.75 2.64 21.61
C ASN A 141 17.28 2.60 22.05
N HIS A 142 16.34 3.01 21.19
CA HIS A 142 14.91 2.89 21.46
C HIS A 142 14.46 1.43 21.67
N VAL A 143 14.87 0.54 20.76
CA VAL A 143 14.59 -0.90 20.90
C VAL A 143 15.19 -1.48 22.17
N ASN A 144 16.45 -1.15 22.49
CA ASN A 144 17.09 -1.62 23.72
C ASN A 144 16.45 -1.06 24.98
N LYS A 145 16.03 0.20 24.96
CA LYS A 145 15.28 0.82 26.05
C LYS A 145 13.94 0.12 26.28
N PHE A 146 13.18 -0.15 25.21
CA PHE A 146 11.94 -0.89 25.29
C PHE A 146 12.14 -2.27 25.92
N LYS A 147 13.07 -3.07 25.41
CA LYS A 147 13.38 -4.42 25.91
C LYS A 147 13.80 -4.43 27.38
N ARG A 148 14.46 -3.37 27.84
CA ARG A 148 14.89 -3.25 29.24
C ARG A 148 13.73 -2.85 30.17
N LEU A 149 12.82 -2.00 29.71
CA LEU A 149 11.69 -1.50 30.50
C LEU A 149 10.54 -2.51 30.59
N TYR A 150 10.35 -3.29 29.52
CA TYR A 150 9.22 -4.21 29.35
C TYR A 150 9.75 -5.63 29.08
N ASN A 151 10.32 -6.27 30.12
CA ASN A 151 10.94 -7.59 30.00
C ASN A 151 9.93 -8.73 29.80
N ASP A 152 8.64 -8.46 30.00
CA ASP A 152 7.52 -9.39 29.81
C ASP A 152 6.84 -9.24 28.45
N TYR A 153 7.38 -8.41 27.55
CA TYR A 153 6.78 -8.24 26.22
C TYR A 153 6.75 -9.55 25.44
N LYS A 154 5.66 -9.71 24.66
CA LYS A 154 5.52 -10.84 23.72
C LYS A 154 5.13 -10.32 22.37
N VAL A 155 5.68 -10.94 21.34
CA VAL A 155 5.32 -10.70 19.93
C VAL A 155 4.58 -11.92 19.42
N ARG A 156 3.43 -11.72 18.81
CA ARG A 156 2.61 -12.80 18.24
C ARG A 156 2.11 -12.42 16.86
N PHE A 157 1.93 -13.39 16.00
CA PHE A 157 1.16 -13.21 14.79
C PHE A 157 -0.32 -13.03 15.13
N ILE A 158 -1.00 -12.20 14.34
CA ILE A 158 -2.45 -12.01 14.44
C ILE A 158 -3.13 -13.24 13.84
N THR A 159 -3.96 -13.91 14.64
CA THR A 159 -4.87 -14.96 14.16
C THR A 159 -6.28 -14.40 14.05
N LYS A 160 -7.22 -15.16 13.46
CA LYS A 160 -8.61 -14.76 13.34
C LYS A 160 -9.26 -14.48 14.70
N GLU A 161 -8.87 -15.23 15.72
CA GLU A 161 -9.35 -15.07 17.10
C GLU A 161 -8.83 -13.78 17.75
N ASP A 162 -7.68 -13.28 17.32
CA ASP A 162 -7.09 -12.06 17.86
C ASP A 162 -7.71 -10.77 17.25
N VAL A 163 -8.37 -10.85 16.08
CA VAL A 163 -8.91 -9.69 15.35
C VAL A 163 -9.81 -8.79 16.24
N PRO A 164 -10.75 -9.30 17.04
CA PRO A 164 -11.56 -8.45 17.90
C PRO A 164 -10.72 -7.64 18.91
N ALA A 165 -9.70 -8.25 19.49
CA ALA A 165 -8.80 -7.58 20.45
C ALA A 165 -7.92 -6.52 19.75
N VAL A 166 -7.43 -6.81 18.55
CA VAL A 166 -6.67 -5.87 17.73
C VAL A 166 -7.53 -4.66 17.36
N LYS A 167 -8.77 -4.85 16.93
CA LYS A 167 -9.70 -3.76 16.64
C LYS A 167 -10.01 -2.91 17.88
N ALA A 168 -10.18 -3.54 19.04
CA ALA A 168 -10.39 -2.82 20.29
C ALA A 168 -9.18 -1.92 20.64
N PHE A 169 -7.96 -2.43 20.45
CA PHE A 169 -6.72 -1.65 20.62
C PHE A 169 -6.66 -0.45 19.66
N LEU A 170 -6.95 -0.66 18.37
CA LEU A 170 -6.93 0.42 17.38
C LEU A 170 -7.94 1.51 17.71
N LYS A 171 -9.15 1.14 18.11
CA LYS A 171 -10.19 2.08 18.53
C LYS A 171 -9.79 2.91 19.76
N GLU A 172 -9.09 2.31 20.72
CA GLU A 172 -8.56 3.03 21.90
C GLU A 172 -7.42 3.97 21.48
N TYR A 173 -6.51 3.49 20.62
CA TYR A 173 -5.40 4.28 20.07
C TYR A 173 -5.88 5.55 19.36
N GLU A 174 -6.93 5.47 18.56
CA GLU A 174 -7.48 6.61 17.81
C GLU A 174 -8.10 7.65 18.73
N LYS A 175 -8.85 7.20 19.75
CA LYS A 175 -9.41 8.11 20.77
C LYS A 175 -8.34 8.90 21.53
N GLU A 176 -7.21 8.24 21.85
CA GLU A 176 -6.11 8.86 22.59
C GLU A 176 -5.29 9.83 21.72
N ASN A 177 -5.28 9.66 20.39
CA ASN A 177 -4.44 10.44 19.49
C ASN A 177 -5.20 11.51 18.69
N ASP A 178 -6.50 11.73 19.00
CA ASP A 178 -7.36 12.73 18.35
C ASP A 178 -7.24 12.67 16.80
N VAL A 179 -7.38 11.46 16.26
CA VAL A 179 -7.22 11.19 14.82
C VAL A 179 -8.36 11.86 14.06
N SER A 180 -8.04 12.71 13.09
CA SER A 180 -9.01 13.48 12.33
C SER A 180 -8.67 13.55 10.84
N GLY A 181 -9.60 14.03 10.01
CA GLY A 181 -9.42 14.18 8.58
C GLY A 181 -9.22 12.85 7.87
N PHE A 182 -8.32 12.81 6.88
CA PHE A 182 -8.07 11.63 6.06
C PHE A 182 -7.61 10.41 6.87
N ALA A 183 -6.89 10.63 7.98
CA ALA A 183 -6.48 9.57 8.88
C ALA A 183 -7.65 8.90 9.63
N ALA A 184 -8.75 9.63 9.88
CA ALA A 184 -9.96 9.05 10.46
C ALA A 184 -10.73 8.17 9.45
N GLU A 185 -10.57 8.42 8.16
CA GLU A 185 -11.18 7.60 7.11
C GLU A 185 -10.47 6.24 6.93
N GLU A 186 -9.25 6.11 7.46
CA GLU A 186 -8.47 4.86 7.44
C GLU A 186 -9.10 3.78 8.32
N GLU A 187 -9.66 4.14 9.50
CA GLU A 187 -10.14 3.19 10.53
C GLU A 187 -11.08 2.11 9.99
N PRO A 188 -12.20 2.44 9.33
CA PRO A 188 -13.12 1.43 8.84
C PRO A 188 -12.48 0.52 7.78
N ARG A 189 -11.54 1.04 6.99
CA ARG A 189 -10.81 0.29 5.97
C ARG A 189 -9.83 -0.69 6.59
N VAL A 190 -9.16 -0.29 7.67
CA VAL A 190 -8.29 -1.18 8.46
C VAL A 190 -9.10 -2.31 9.12
N TYR A 191 -10.29 -2.02 9.63
CA TYR A 191 -11.16 -3.05 10.20
C TYR A 191 -11.60 -4.07 9.15
N ASP A 192 -11.94 -3.60 7.95
CA ASP A 192 -12.27 -4.47 6.83
C ASP A 192 -11.05 -5.30 6.36
N LEU A 193 -9.85 -4.71 6.35
CA LEU A 193 -8.61 -5.43 6.04
C LEU A 193 -8.38 -6.56 7.06
N LEU A 194 -8.52 -6.28 8.35
CA LEU A 194 -8.35 -7.25 9.43
C LEU A 194 -9.35 -8.42 9.33
N ASP A 195 -10.60 -8.15 8.95
CA ASP A 195 -11.61 -9.19 8.74
C ASP A 195 -11.31 -10.07 7.53
N ASN A 196 -10.50 -9.61 6.59
CA ASN A 196 -10.20 -10.26 5.33
C ASN A 196 -8.72 -10.64 5.15
N MET A 197 -7.91 -10.60 6.20
CA MET A 197 -6.46 -10.83 6.13
C MET A 197 -6.09 -12.07 5.33
N GLU A 198 -6.70 -13.21 5.64
CA GLU A 198 -6.43 -14.48 4.98
C GLU A 198 -6.77 -14.43 3.48
N ASN A 199 -7.93 -13.86 3.14
CA ASN A 199 -8.38 -13.73 1.75
C ASN A 199 -7.55 -12.75 0.93
N LEU A 200 -6.81 -11.85 1.59
CA LEU A 200 -5.99 -10.81 0.96
C LEU A 200 -4.49 -11.09 1.05
N ASP A 201 -4.11 -12.29 1.50
CA ASP A 201 -2.70 -12.66 1.73
C ASP A 201 -1.97 -11.69 2.68
N GLN A 202 -2.72 -11.10 3.61
CA GLN A 202 -2.17 -10.23 4.63
C GLN A 202 -1.68 -11.01 5.84
N PHE A 203 -0.68 -10.52 6.48
CA PHE A 203 -0.28 -10.98 7.81
C PHE A 203 -0.05 -9.79 8.73
N GLY A 204 -0.10 -10.04 10.01
CA GLY A 204 0.16 -9.00 10.99
C GLY A 204 0.77 -9.58 12.25
N ILE A 205 1.38 -8.69 13.02
CA ILE A 205 1.89 -8.97 14.34
C ILE A 205 1.33 -7.96 15.32
N PHE A 206 1.27 -8.36 16.57
CA PHE A 206 1.05 -7.45 17.67
C PHE A 206 2.00 -7.71 18.82
N VAL A 207 2.26 -6.67 19.59
CA VAL A 207 3.10 -6.72 20.78
C VAL A 207 2.23 -6.54 22.00
N THR A 208 2.43 -7.38 23.02
CA THR A 208 1.81 -7.22 24.35
C THR A 208 2.83 -6.91 25.42
N VAL A 209 2.41 -6.13 26.41
CA VAL A 209 3.12 -5.86 27.67
C VAL A 209 2.10 -6.00 28.80
N GLY A 210 2.42 -6.77 29.83
CA GLY A 210 1.46 -7.03 30.93
C GLY A 210 0.14 -7.65 30.44
N GLY A 211 0.17 -8.40 29.32
CA GLY A 211 -1.01 -9.00 28.71
C GLY A 211 -1.88 -8.07 27.86
N LYS A 212 -1.57 -6.76 27.77
CA LYS A 212 -2.29 -5.78 26.96
C LYS A 212 -1.57 -5.55 25.63
N ILE A 213 -2.32 -5.40 24.54
CA ILE A 213 -1.76 -5.02 23.22
C ILE A 213 -1.25 -3.58 23.33
N VAL A 214 -0.02 -3.35 22.88
CA VAL A 214 0.63 -2.03 22.89
C VAL A 214 1.12 -1.58 21.51
N SER A 215 1.16 -2.49 20.54
CA SER A 215 1.48 -2.18 19.16
C SER A 215 0.93 -3.23 18.21
N VAL A 216 0.57 -2.80 17.01
CA VAL A 216 0.07 -3.64 15.92
C VAL A 216 0.73 -3.20 14.62
N SER A 217 1.10 -4.18 13.79
CA SER A 217 1.54 -3.94 12.42
C SER A 217 0.91 -4.98 11.49
N VAL A 218 0.40 -4.53 10.33
CA VAL A 218 -0.22 -5.39 9.32
C VAL A 218 0.35 -5.03 7.95
N GLY A 219 0.59 -6.04 7.13
CA GLY A 219 1.14 -5.85 5.80
C GLY A 219 1.10 -7.11 4.95
N GLU A 220 1.71 -7.04 3.80
CA GLU A 220 1.84 -8.13 2.84
C GLU A 220 3.23 -8.20 2.23
N ILE A 221 3.57 -9.36 1.66
CA ILE A 221 4.81 -9.54 0.91
C ILE A 221 4.45 -9.71 -0.57
N VAL A 222 5.04 -8.84 -1.40
CA VAL A 222 4.96 -8.95 -2.86
C VAL A 222 6.39 -9.08 -3.39
N GLY A 223 6.70 -10.19 -4.02
CA GLY A 223 8.08 -10.50 -4.43
C GLY A 223 9.02 -10.53 -3.21
N GLU A 224 10.03 -9.67 -3.19
CA GLU A 224 11.01 -9.55 -2.09
C GLU A 224 10.75 -8.35 -1.18
N THR A 225 9.59 -7.68 -1.34
CA THR A 225 9.26 -6.44 -0.60
C THR A 225 8.15 -6.70 0.41
N LEU A 226 8.39 -6.31 1.66
CA LEU A 226 7.37 -6.21 2.70
C LEU A 226 6.74 -4.81 2.63
N PHE A 227 5.44 -4.77 2.40
CA PHE A 227 4.63 -3.56 2.49
C PHE A 227 3.91 -3.51 3.83
N VAL A 228 4.08 -2.42 4.57
CA VAL A 228 3.40 -2.19 5.85
C VAL A 228 2.25 -1.23 5.61
N HIS A 229 1.02 -1.71 5.74
CA HIS A 229 -0.20 -0.92 5.52
C HIS A 229 -0.67 -0.24 6.80
N VAL A 230 -0.49 -0.91 7.93
CA VAL A 230 -0.93 -0.42 9.25
C VAL A 230 0.20 -0.59 10.24
N GLU A 231 0.56 0.50 10.92
CA GLU A 231 1.49 0.49 12.04
C GLU A 231 1.02 1.47 13.10
N LYS A 232 0.59 0.95 14.24
CA LYS A 232 0.11 1.75 15.39
C LYS A 232 0.78 1.25 16.67
N GLY A 233 1.25 2.17 17.52
CA GLY A 233 1.89 1.82 18.78
C GLY A 233 1.72 2.88 19.87
N GLN A 234 1.26 2.47 21.06
CA GLN A 234 1.15 3.32 22.24
C GLN A 234 2.49 3.50 22.95
N ILE A 235 3.31 2.44 22.96
CA ILE A 235 4.64 2.45 23.60
C ILE A 235 5.71 2.61 22.51
N GLY A 236 6.55 3.64 22.65
CA GLY A 236 7.63 3.91 21.71
C GLY A 236 7.60 5.32 21.12
N ARG A 237 6.49 6.01 21.16
CA ARG A 237 6.39 7.47 21.01
C ARG A 237 6.76 8.16 22.32
N ALA A 238 7.79 7.66 23.00
CA ALA A 238 8.32 8.36 24.16
C ALA A 238 8.93 9.67 23.67
N HIS A 239 8.15 10.74 23.80
CA HIS A 239 8.58 12.11 23.88
C HIS A 239 9.84 12.43 23.02
N VAL A 240 9.61 12.70 21.76
CA VAL A 240 10.52 13.50 20.96
C VAL A 240 10.10 14.95 21.08
#